data_e30f9b3649bd5d825d7b81e4cf228cfc
#
_entry.id   e30f9b3649bd5d825d7b81e4cf228cfc
#
_cell.length_a   1.000
_cell.length_b   1.000
_cell.length_c   1.000
_cell.angle_alpha   90.00
_cell.angle_beta   90.00
_cell.angle_gamma   90.00
#
_symmetry.space_group_name_H-M   'P 1'
#
loop_
_entity.id
_entity.type
_entity.pdbx_description
1 polymer ?
#
loop_
_entity_poly.entity_id
_entity_poly.type
_entity_poly.pdbx_seq_one_letter_code
_entity_poly.pdbx_strand_id
1 'polypeptide(L)'
;YHGNPNAMFDDSPSGDGSPVIGFAADGFPIYGSYILDEQTGNYRKALSGYTLKKGTRGSTVEIYLLDPLEDSRNFCIDIVGSKESADTQRGLQAHTCYSYQGEISVDQGFDKNRISEYEFFMPSFEVCMTFNSTDNDLALSVCNGSELQKFTFLTNGNIVVNSDPNLCVTVDQNDAREGGGGNPVHLIRELKTEECQESLSIYQSWGIRSTKTNTNPGGDYTGLYEEDWEWTDSGDLDECNGMDYKGEYGYYITDSYPYIINCLKGEPDASFNK
;
A
#
# COMPACT_ATOMS: atom_id res chain seq x y z
N TYR A 1 -13.08 16.76 -0.34
CA TYR A 1 -14.53 16.55 -0.33
C TYR A 1 -14.83 15.07 -0.52
N HIS A 2 -15.85 14.55 0.20
CA HIS A 2 -16.28 13.15 0.14
C HIS A 2 -17.64 13.01 -0.56
N GLY A 3 -17.93 13.89 -1.49
CA GLY A 3 -19.18 13.88 -2.25
C GLY A 3 -19.35 15.10 -3.14
N ASN A 4 -20.28 14.98 -4.06
CA ASN A 4 -20.62 16.03 -4.99
C ASN A 4 -21.34 17.20 -4.25
N PRO A 5 -20.84 18.45 -4.36
CA PRO A 5 -21.40 19.61 -3.66
C PRO A 5 -22.61 20.23 -4.37
N ASN A 6 -23.34 19.54 -5.23
CA ASN A 6 -24.44 20.08 -6.06
C ASN A 6 -25.54 20.81 -5.27
N ALA A 7 -25.69 20.55 -3.98
CA ALA A 7 -26.63 21.28 -3.14
C ALA A 7 -26.22 22.74 -2.83
N MET A 8 -25.00 23.15 -3.20
CA MET A 8 -24.40 24.44 -2.88
C MET A 8 -24.51 25.46 -4.01
N PHE A 9 -24.92 25.04 -5.22
CA PHE A 9 -25.00 25.89 -6.40
C PHE A 9 -26.10 25.41 -7.38
N ASP A 10 -26.50 26.27 -8.30
CA ASP A 10 -27.40 25.90 -9.40
C ASP A 10 -26.59 25.23 -10.51
N ASP A 11 -26.80 23.93 -10.70
CA ASP A 11 -26.13 23.10 -11.69
C ASP A 11 -26.94 22.96 -13.00
N SER A 12 -27.95 23.80 -13.21
CA SER A 12 -28.82 23.76 -14.39
C SER A 12 -28.00 24.04 -15.65
N PRO A 13 -27.86 23.06 -16.59
CA PRO A 13 -27.04 23.24 -17.77
C PRO A 13 -27.68 24.19 -18.77
N SER A 14 -26.85 25.01 -19.43
CA SER A 14 -27.26 25.88 -20.56
C SER A 14 -26.07 26.11 -21.50
N GLY A 15 -26.33 26.35 -22.80
CA GLY A 15 -25.23 26.51 -23.75
C GLY A 15 -24.38 25.26 -23.89
N ASP A 16 -23.13 25.32 -23.44
CA ASP A 16 -22.16 24.21 -23.56
C ASP A 16 -22.16 23.25 -22.37
N GLY A 17 -22.92 23.51 -21.32
CA GLY A 17 -23.01 22.67 -20.13
C GLY A 17 -23.38 23.43 -18.86
N SER A 18 -22.89 22.96 -17.72
CA SER A 18 -23.09 23.62 -16.44
C SER A 18 -22.36 24.97 -16.36
N PRO A 19 -22.87 25.91 -15.52
CA PRO A 19 -22.19 27.18 -15.31
C PRO A 19 -20.85 27.05 -14.61
N VAL A 20 -19.99 28.07 -14.73
CA VAL A 20 -18.80 28.22 -13.91
C VAL A 20 -19.24 28.51 -12.47
N ILE A 21 -18.74 27.71 -11.53
CA ILE A 21 -19.05 27.81 -10.11
C ILE A 21 -17.89 28.35 -9.27
N GLY A 22 -16.69 28.39 -9.87
CA GLY A 22 -15.48 28.89 -9.21
C GLY A 22 -14.27 28.83 -10.13
N PHE A 23 -13.11 29.12 -9.55
CA PHE A 23 -11.82 29.03 -10.23
C PHE A 23 -10.84 28.26 -9.32
N ALA A 24 -10.02 27.42 -9.92
CA ALA A 24 -8.94 26.73 -9.26
C ALA A 24 -7.74 27.66 -9.02
N ALA A 25 -6.79 27.23 -8.20
CA ALA A 25 -5.62 28.02 -7.85
C ALA A 25 -4.70 28.32 -9.03
N ASP A 26 -4.79 27.55 -10.11
CA ASP A 26 -4.10 27.75 -11.39
C ASP A 26 -4.86 28.63 -12.39
N GLY A 27 -6.00 29.19 -11.95
CA GLY A 27 -6.83 30.10 -12.73
C GLY A 27 -7.83 29.45 -13.69
N PHE A 28 -7.81 28.14 -13.85
CA PHE A 28 -8.80 27.45 -14.67
C PHE A 28 -10.19 27.45 -14.02
N PRO A 29 -11.28 27.58 -14.81
CA PRO A 29 -12.63 27.53 -14.29
C PRO A 29 -13.00 26.14 -13.75
N ILE A 30 -13.85 26.14 -12.74
CA ILE A 30 -14.52 24.94 -12.23
C ILE A 30 -15.97 25.01 -12.67
N TYR A 31 -16.42 24.05 -13.43
CA TYR A 31 -17.79 23.93 -13.92
C TYR A 31 -18.60 22.97 -13.04
N GLY A 32 -19.91 23.07 -13.11
CA GLY A 32 -20.80 22.07 -12.53
C GLY A 32 -20.69 20.71 -13.21
N SER A 33 -21.72 19.86 -13.04
CA SER A 33 -21.61 18.43 -13.40
C SER A 33 -21.96 18.12 -14.87
N TYR A 34 -22.59 19.01 -15.61
CA TYR A 34 -23.13 18.68 -16.92
C TYR A 34 -22.27 19.22 -18.07
N ILE A 35 -22.15 18.38 -19.09
CA ILE A 35 -21.54 18.69 -20.38
C ILE A 35 -22.56 18.49 -21.49
N LEU A 36 -22.42 19.20 -22.60
CA LEU A 36 -23.20 18.97 -23.82
C LEU A 36 -22.57 17.79 -24.57
N ASP A 37 -23.32 16.72 -24.74
CA ASP A 37 -22.94 15.63 -25.62
C ASP A 37 -23.19 16.06 -27.10
N GLU A 38 -22.12 16.33 -27.82
CA GLU A 38 -22.20 16.80 -29.20
C GLU A 38 -22.83 15.78 -30.17
N GLN A 39 -22.78 14.48 -29.85
CA GLN A 39 -23.35 13.44 -30.70
C GLN A 39 -24.87 13.38 -30.58
N THR A 40 -25.40 13.60 -29.38
CA THR A 40 -26.84 13.51 -29.12
C THR A 40 -27.53 14.85 -29.04
N GLY A 41 -26.77 15.93 -28.81
CA GLY A 41 -27.30 17.27 -28.52
C GLY A 41 -27.97 17.40 -27.15
N ASN A 42 -27.78 16.43 -26.26
CA ASN A 42 -28.36 16.41 -24.92
C ASN A 42 -27.32 16.69 -23.84
N TYR A 43 -27.77 17.25 -22.73
CA TYR A 43 -26.91 17.37 -21.56
C TYR A 43 -26.82 16.04 -20.83
N ARG A 44 -25.62 15.68 -20.42
CA ARG A 44 -25.34 14.56 -19.53
C ARG A 44 -24.27 14.93 -18.51
N LYS A 45 -24.20 14.20 -17.41
CA LYS A 45 -23.14 14.40 -16.43
C LYS A 45 -21.78 13.97 -17.00
N ALA A 46 -20.76 14.74 -16.68
CA ALA A 46 -19.38 14.38 -16.96
C ALA A 46 -18.97 13.16 -16.12
N LEU A 47 -18.23 12.25 -16.73
CA LEU A 47 -17.75 11.03 -16.09
C LEU A 47 -16.28 11.19 -15.72
N SER A 48 -15.96 10.93 -14.47
CA SER A 48 -14.58 10.84 -14.00
C SER A 48 -13.83 9.70 -14.72
N GLY A 49 -12.55 9.89 -15.00
CA GLY A 49 -11.66 8.84 -15.51
C GLY A 49 -11.20 7.84 -14.47
N TYR A 50 -11.60 7.99 -13.19
CA TYR A 50 -11.28 7.09 -12.10
C TYR A 50 -12.33 5.99 -11.93
N THR A 51 -11.87 4.79 -11.64
CA THR A 51 -12.75 3.65 -11.29
C THR A 51 -12.44 3.15 -9.89
N LEU A 52 -13.47 2.63 -9.22
CA LEU A 52 -13.31 1.98 -7.92
C LEU A 52 -12.57 0.66 -8.12
N LYS A 53 -11.47 0.46 -7.40
CA LYS A 53 -10.74 -0.81 -7.37
C LYS A 53 -11.65 -1.95 -6.92
N LYS A 54 -11.40 -3.14 -7.44
CA LYS A 54 -12.13 -4.36 -7.06
C LYS A 54 -11.31 -5.16 -6.06
N GLY A 55 -11.99 -5.81 -5.12
CA GLY A 55 -11.38 -6.66 -4.09
C GLY A 55 -11.21 -5.96 -2.76
N THR A 56 -10.27 -6.43 -1.97
CA THR A 56 -9.98 -5.93 -0.63
C THR A 56 -8.66 -5.18 -0.60
N ARG A 57 -8.60 -4.14 0.22
CA ARG A 57 -7.31 -3.50 0.56
C ARG A 57 -6.48 -4.53 1.30
N GLY A 58 -5.23 -4.71 0.86
CA GLY A 58 -4.28 -5.54 1.59
C GLY A 58 -4.18 -5.07 3.04
N SER A 59 -4.39 -5.94 4.00
CA SER A 59 -4.10 -5.61 5.40
C SER A 59 -2.62 -5.87 5.64
N THR A 60 -1.85 -4.81 5.85
CA THR A 60 -0.44 -4.93 6.22
C THR A 60 -0.32 -5.49 7.63
N VAL A 61 0.50 -6.53 7.76
CA VAL A 61 0.85 -7.16 9.03
C VAL A 61 2.36 -7.24 9.16
N GLU A 62 2.87 -7.26 10.38
CA GLU A 62 4.25 -7.67 10.64
C GLU A 62 4.27 -9.11 11.15
N ILE A 63 5.37 -9.80 10.86
CA ILE A 63 5.64 -11.16 11.32
C ILE A 63 6.74 -11.03 12.36
N TYR A 64 6.41 -11.34 13.61
CA TYR A 64 7.31 -11.14 14.74
C TYR A 64 7.62 -12.45 15.46
N LEU A 65 8.82 -12.56 15.99
CA LEU A 65 9.24 -13.69 16.82
C LEU A 65 8.43 -13.66 18.12
N LEU A 66 7.83 -14.78 18.51
CA LEU A 66 7.00 -14.84 19.73
C LEU A 66 7.82 -14.68 21.00
N ASP A 67 9.01 -15.28 21.05
CA ASP A 67 9.94 -15.05 22.15
C ASP A 67 10.68 -13.74 21.90
N PRO A 68 10.68 -12.80 22.86
CA PRO A 68 11.35 -11.52 22.66
C PRO A 68 12.89 -11.63 22.70
N LEU A 69 13.43 -12.76 23.13
CA LEU A 69 14.86 -12.93 23.39
C LEU A 69 15.38 -11.78 24.28
N GLU A 70 16.40 -11.04 23.82
CA GLU A 70 16.96 -9.90 24.54
C GLU A 70 16.30 -8.55 24.23
N ASP A 71 15.31 -8.50 23.31
CA ASP A 71 14.63 -7.25 22.94
C ASP A 71 13.12 -7.32 23.22
N SER A 72 12.68 -6.69 24.29
CA SER A 72 11.26 -6.65 24.67
C SER A 72 10.32 -6.07 23.61
N ARG A 73 10.87 -5.45 22.55
CA ARG A 73 10.13 -4.94 21.38
C ARG A 73 9.89 -6.03 20.33
N ASN A 74 10.41 -7.24 20.52
CA ASN A 74 10.47 -8.38 19.62
C ASN A 74 11.32 -8.13 18.36
N PHE A 75 11.62 -9.22 17.66
CA PHE A 75 12.25 -9.21 16.35
C PHE A 75 11.21 -9.47 15.26
N CYS A 76 11.19 -8.64 14.22
CA CYS A 76 10.33 -8.79 13.06
C CYS A 76 11.14 -9.22 11.83
N ILE A 77 10.54 -9.96 10.91
CA ILE A 77 11.11 -10.20 9.59
C ILE A 77 11.18 -8.86 8.86
N ASP A 78 12.35 -8.52 8.34
CA ASP A 78 12.73 -7.19 7.90
C ASP A 78 13.62 -7.27 6.66
N ILE A 79 13.49 -6.32 5.74
CA ILE A 79 14.44 -6.18 4.62
C ILE A 79 15.70 -5.49 5.12
N VAL A 80 16.87 -5.98 4.73
CA VAL A 80 18.15 -5.38 5.11
C VAL A 80 18.25 -3.93 4.61
N GLY A 81 18.29 -2.99 5.54
CA GLY A 81 18.33 -1.55 5.22
C GLY A 81 17.51 -0.74 6.20
N SER A 82 16.78 0.25 5.73
CA SER A 82 15.92 1.07 6.57
C SER A 82 14.74 1.62 5.79
N LYS A 83 13.54 1.27 6.19
CA LYS A 83 12.27 1.79 5.68
C LYS A 83 12.24 1.75 4.14
N GLU A 84 11.83 2.84 3.50
CA GLU A 84 11.71 2.96 2.04
C GLU A 84 13.07 2.81 1.29
N SER A 85 14.19 2.97 2.00
CA SER A 85 15.53 2.78 1.46
C SER A 85 16.12 1.40 1.70
N ALA A 86 15.32 0.44 2.18
CA ALA A 86 15.73 -0.95 2.34
C ALA A 86 16.13 -1.57 0.99
N ASP A 87 17.15 -2.41 1.02
CA ASP A 87 17.76 -2.97 -0.20
C ASP A 87 17.35 -4.46 -0.35
N THR A 88 16.40 -4.72 -1.23
CA THR A 88 15.88 -6.07 -1.49
C THR A 88 16.93 -7.05 -1.99
N GLN A 89 18.05 -6.57 -2.57
CA GLN A 89 19.16 -7.41 -3.04
C GLN A 89 20.01 -7.95 -1.89
N ARG A 90 19.90 -7.35 -0.70
CA ARG A 90 20.62 -7.78 0.48
C ARG A 90 19.87 -8.83 1.30
N GLY A 91 18.65 -9.19 0.89
CA GLY A 91 17.83 -10.21 1.52
C GLY A 91 17.12 -9.73 2.80
N LEU A 92 16.84 -10.70 3.66
CA LEU A 92 16.07 -10.53 4.88
C LEU A 92 16.95 -10.65 6.13
N GLN A 93 16.48 -10.05 7.21
CA GLN A 93 17.06 -10.12 8.55
C GLN A 93 15.94 -10.16 9.60
N ALA A 94 16.26 -10.49 10.84
CA ALA A 94 15.40 -10.24 11.98
C ALA A 94 15.84 -8.93 12.66
N HIS A 95 14.94 -7.96 12.74
CA HIS A 95 15.23 -6.63 13.27
C HIS A 95 14.21 -6.24 14.34
N THR A 96 14.60 -5.43 15.32
CA THR A 96 13.64 -4.84 16.27
C THR A 96 12.39 -4.36 15.55
N CYS A 97 11.19 -4.76 16.01
CA CYS A 97 9.95 -4.38 15.37
C CYS A 97 9.70 -2.87 15.47
N TYR A 98 9.41 -2.23 14.34
CA TYR A 98 9.09 -0.80 14.31
C TYR A 98 7.69 -0.47 14.84
N SER A 99 6.76 -1.43 14.83
CA SER A 99 5.40 -1.22 15.36
C SER A 99 5.37 -0.83 16.83
N TYR A 100 6.44 -1.13 17.58
CA TYR A 100 6.66 -0.59 18.92
C TYR A 100 6.63 0.95 18.97
N GLN A 101 6.98 1.61 17.88
CA GLN A 101 6.92 3.08 17.72
C GLN A 101 5.57 3.58 17.20
N GLY A 102 4.59 2.67 17.00
CA GLY A 102 3.22 2.99 16.63
C GLY A 102 2.76 2.44 15.29
N GLU A 103 3.66 2.23 14.32
CA GLU A 103 3.31 1.80 12.97
C GLU A 103 4.20 0.66 12.49
N ILE A 104 3.63 -0.20 11.62
CA ILE A 104 4.41 -1.19 10.87
C ILE A 104 5.21 -0.44 9.81
N SER A 105 6.54 -0.61 9.83
CA SER A 105 7.39 -0.04 8.80
C SER A 105 7.22 -0.78 7.46
N VAL A 106 7.43 -0.08 6.36
CA VAL A 106 7.26 -0.62 4.99
C VAL A 106 8.18 -1.80 4.71
N ASP A 107 9.37 -1.83 5.33
CA ASP A 107 10.37 -2.89 5.24
C ASP A 107 10.08 -4.11 6.16
N GLN A 108 9.07 -4.03 7.01
CA GLN A 108 8.56 -5.11 7.88
C GLN A 108 7.10 -5.50 7.54
N GLY A 109 6.50 -4.86 6.53
CA GLY A 109 5.10 -5.00 6.19
C GLY A 109 4.82 -6.10 5.17
N PHE A 110 3.98 -7.07 5.53
CA PHE A 110 3.51 -8.16 4.67
C PHE A 110 2.02 -8.06 4.39
N ASP A 111 1.58 -8.52 3.23
CA ASP A 111 0.15 -8.64 2.91
C ASP A 111 -0.45 -9.88 3.58
N LYS A 112 -1.34 -9.67 4.55
CA LYS A 112 -2.00 -10.73 5.29
C LYS A 112 -2.79 -11.70 4.41
N ASN A 113 -3.44 -11.19 3.36
CA ASN A 113 -4.27 -12.02 2.49
C ASN A 113 -3.39 -13.01 1.72
N ARG A 114 -2.24 -12.58 1.23
CA ARG A 114 -1.31 -13.44 0.50
C ARG A 114 -0.61 -14.46 1.40
N ILE A 115 -0.42 -14.15 2.70
CA ILE A 115 0.05 -15.17 3.65
C ILE A 115 -0.92 -16.35 3.72
N SER A 116 -2.24 -16.12 3.66
CA SER A 116 -3.24 -17.19 3.62
C SER A 116 -3.21 -18.02 2.32
N GLU A 117 -2.56 -17.50 1.28
CA GLU A 117 -2.30 -18.14 0.00
C GLU A 117 -0.86 -18.71 -0.09
N TYR A 118 -0.20 -18.82 1.06
CA TYR A 118 1.17 -19.31 1.22
C TYR A 118 2.26 -18.39 0.68
N GLU A 119 1.97 -17.15 0.31
CA GLU A 119 2.95 -16.18 -0.19
C GLU A 119 3.21 -15.06 0.82
N PHE A 120 4.47 -14.84 1.13
CA PHE A 120 4.92 -13.78 2.01
C PHE A 120 5.33 -12.57 1.16
N PHE A 121 4.32 -11.81 0.72
CA PHE A 121 4.45 -10.66 -0.16
C PHE A 121 4.63 -9.37 0.62
N MET A 122 5.60 -8.55 0.24
CA MET A 122 5.88 -7.23 0.79
C MET A 122 5.42 -6.15 -0.21
N PRO A 123 4.24 -5.54 -0.01
CA PRO A 123 3.60 -4.70 -1.02
C PRO A 123 4.37 -3.42 -1.36
N SER A 124 5.08 -2.83 -0.39
CA SER A 124 5.84 -1.60 -0.61
C SER A 124 7.06 -1.77 -1.53
N PHE A 125 7.51 -3.01 -1.70
CA PHE A 125 8.67 -3.36 -2.55
C PHE A 125 8.29 -4.27 -3.72
N GLU A 126 7.03 -4.70 -3.80
CA GLU A 126 6.50 -5.59 -4.84
C GLU A 126 7.28 -6.92 -4.97
N VAL A 127 7.77 -7.46 -3.85
CA VAL A 127 8.57 -8.68 -3.79
C VAL A 127 7.97 -9.73 -2.86
N CYS A 128 8.31 -11.00 -3.13
CA CYS A 128 7.97 -12.14 -2.29
C CYS A 128 9.21 -12.72 -1.61
N MET A 129 9.05 -13.16 -0.36
CA MET A 129 10.04 -13.99 0.31
C MET A 129 10.27 -15.26 -0.52
N THR A 130 11.53 -15.60 -0.71
CA THR A 130 11.95 -16.69 -1.60
C THR A 130 13.00 -17.55 -0.91
N PHE A 131 12.78 -18.86 -0.89
CA PHE A 131 13.77 -19.82 -0.40
C PHE A 131 14.86 -20.06 -1.43
N ASN A 132 16.12 -19.90 -1.03
CA ASN A 132 17.26 -20.25 -1.83
C ASN A 132 17.75 -21.66 -1.43
N SER A 133 17.44 -22.65 -2.25
CA SER A 133 17.80 -24.05 -1.99
C SER A 133 19.28 -24.37 -2.12
N THR A 134 20.12 -23.42 -2.57
CA THR A 134 21.57 -23.63 -2.73
C THR A 134 22.30 -23.50 -1.40
N ASP A 135 21.88 -22.57 -0.56
CA ASP A 135 22.54 -22.22 0.70
C ASP A 135 21.58 -22.25 1.92
N ASN A 136 20.32 -22.67 1.70
CA ASN A 136 19.24 -22.67 2.68
C ASN A 136 18.95 -21.27 3.27
N ASP A 137 19.16 -20.22 2.49
CA ASP A 137 18.95 -18.85 2.90
C ASP A 137 17.59 -18.31 2.42
N LEU A 138 17.22 -17.14 2.90
CA LEU A 138 16.02 -16.42 2.52
C LEU A 138 16.39 -15.19 1.70
N ALA A 139 15.80 -15.09 0.53
CA ALA A 139 15.98 -13.99 -0.40
C ALA A 139 14.65 -13.28 -0.68
N LEU A 140 14.70 -12.20 -1.42
CA LEU A 140 13.56 -11.51 -1.98
C LEU A 140 13.63 -11.50 -3.51
N SER A 141 12.53 -11.78 -4.17
CA SER A 141 12.43 -11.70 -5.62
C SER A 141 11.02 -11.31 -6.07
N VAL A 142 10.91 -10.88 -7.33
CA VAL A 142 9.58 -10.63 -7.92
C VAL A 142 8.71 -11.88 -7.78
N CYS A 143 7.47 -11.69 -7.35
CA CYS A 143 6.55 -12.80 -7.14
C CYS A 143 6.24 -13.50 -8.47
N ASN A 144 6.45 -14.80 -8.53
CA ASN A 144 6.26 -15.61 -9.74
C ASN A 144 5.43 -16.87 -9.49
N GLY A 145 4.96 -17.08 -8.25
CA GLY A 145 4.14 -18.21 -7.84
C GLY A 145 4.87 -19.56 -7.78
N SER A 146 6.23 -19.58 -7.86
CA SER A 146 7.00 -20.80 -7.76
C SER A 146 6.93 -21.42 -6.36
N GLU A 147 7.18 -22.73 -6.26
CA GLU A 147 7.24 -23.47 -4.99
C GLU A 147 8.30 -22.92 -4.02
N LEU A 148 9.34 -22.27 -4.55
CA LEU A 148 10.37 -21.62 -3.72
C LEU A 148 9.86 -20.34 -3.04
N GLN A 149 8.72 -19.82 -3.45
CA GLN A 149 8.03 -18.65 -2.85
C GLN A 149 6.85 -19.05 -1.98
N LYS A 150 6.64 -20.35 -1.77
CA LYS A 150 5.54 -20.84 -0.94
C LYS A 150 6.04 -21.26 0.43
N PHE A 151 5.40 -20.69 1.45
CA PHE A 151 5.67 -20.97 2.85
C PHE A 151 4.35 -21.20 3.59
N THR A 152 4.33 -22.13 4.52
CA THR A 152 3.15 -22.40 5.36
C THR A 152 3.37 -21.91 6.78
N PHE A 153 2.44 -21.09 7.25
CA PHE A 153 2.40 -20.66 8.65
C PHE A 153 1.62 -21.70 9.44
N LEU A 154 2.32 -22.43 10.31
CA LEU A 154 1.73 -23.51 11.10
C LEU A 154 1.09 -22.99 12.41
N THR A 155 0.19 -23.78 12.98
CA THR A 155 -0.52 -23.44 14.23
C THR A 155 0.38 -23.33 15.45
N ASN A 156 1.56 -23.94 15.44
CA ASN A 156 2.58 -23.83 16.49
C ASN A 156 3.48 -22.60 16.34
N GLY A 157 3.23 -21.78 15.32
CA GLY A 157 4.00 -20.58 15.03
C GLY A 157 5.16 -20.78 14.05
N ASN A 158 5.47 -22.00 13.65
CA ASN A 158 6.53 -22.22 12.66
C ASN A 158 6.10 -21.72 11.27
N ILE A 159 7.03 -21.13 10.55
CA ILE A 159 6.91 -20.84 9.13
C ILE A 159 7.81 -21.84 8.40
N VAL A 160 7.21 -22.76 7.64
CA VAL A 160 7.95 -23.82 6.94
C VAL A 160 8.00 -23.55 5.45
N VAL A 161 9.11 -23.98 4.81
CA VAL A 161 9.29 -23.94 3.36
C VAL A 161 8.44 -25.05 2.73
N ASN A 162 7.53 -24.72 1.81
CA ASN A 162 6.64 -25.75 1.22
C ASN A 162 7.41 -26.81 0.42
N SER A 163 8.49 -26.44 -0.26
CA SER A 163 9.33 -27.37 -0.99
C SER A 163 10.18 -28.29 -0.10
N ASP A 164 10.40 -27.91 1.18
CA ASP A 164 11.00 -28.75 2.21
C ASP A 164 10.40 -28.44 3.59
N PRO A 165 9.29 -29.10 3.97
CA PRO A 165 8.59 -28.81 5.22
C PRO A 165 9.37 -29.12 6.52
N ASN A 166 10.56 -29.71 6.42
CA ASN A 166 11.45 -29.88 7.57
C ASN A 166 12.24 -28.62 7.88
N LEU A 167 12.25 -27.63 6.98
CA LEU A 167 12.96 -26.37 7.17
C LEU A 167 12.01 -25.27 7.67
N CYS A 168 12.40 -24.66 8.78
CA CYS A 168 11.72 -23.55 9.43
C CYS A 168 12.47 -22.23 9.24
N VAL A 169 11.77 -21.14 9.04
CA VAL A 169 12.32 -19.78 9.13
C VAL A 169 12.81 -19.56 10.55
N THR A 170 14.09 -19.31 10.72
CA THR A 170 14.82 -19.34 11.99
C THR A 170 15.63 -18.06 12.17
N VAL A 171 15.51 -17.46 13.34
CA VAL A 171 16.41 -16.40 13.80
C VAL A 171 17.70 -17.03 14.30
N ASP A 172 18.84 -16.48 13.91
CA ASP A 172 20.15 -16.99 14.35
C ASP A 172 20.28 -16.94 15.89
N GLN A 173 20.89 -17.98 16.46
CA GLN A 173 21.04 -18.15 17.91
C GLN A 173 22.18 -17.32 18.52
N ASN A 174 23.06 -16.74 17.69
CA ASN A 174 24.13 -15.89 18.18
C ASN A 174 23.57 -14.57 18.76
N ASP A 175 24.39 -13.85 19.52
CA ASP A 175 24.02 -12.55 20.07
C ASP A 175 23.64 -11.56 18.97
N ALA A 176 22.62 -10.74 19.27
CA ALA A 176 22.21 -9.68 18.36
C ALA A 176 23.33 -8.63 18.22
N ARG A 177 23.47 -8.09 17.03
CA ARG A 177 24.30 -6.92 16.78
C ARG A 177 23.45 -5.65 16.88
N GLU A 178 24.07 -4.53 17.23
CA GLU A 178 23.41 -3.25 17.16
C GLU A 178 23.13 -2.84 15.71
N GLY A 179 21.90 -2.39 15.48
CA GLY A 179 21.49 -1.73 14.24
C GLY A 179 21.74 -0.24 14.28
N GLY A 180 21.47 0.46 13.19
CA GLY A 180 21.51 1.91 13.16
C GLY A 180 20.22 2.52 13.72
N GLY A 181 20.32 3.58 14.52
CA GLY A 181 19.16 4.36 14.98
C GLY A 181 18.44 3.79 16.19
N GLY A 182 17.37 4.51 16.58
CA GLY A 182 16.57 4.17 17.74
C GLY A 182 17.16 4.61 19.11
N ASN A 183 16.27 4.79 20.09
CA ASN A 183 16.64 4.94 21.50
C ASN A 183 15.56 4.22 22.34
N PRO A 184 15.88 3.02 22.91
CA PRO A 184 17.15 2.29 22.81
C PRO A 184 17.49 1.89 21.36
N VAL A 185 18.78 1.61 21.11
CA VAL A 185 19.28 1.19 19.80
C VAL A 185 18.54 -0.06 19.31
N HIS A 186 18.29 -0.17 18.01
CA HIS A 186 17.68 -1.35 17.45
C HIS A 186 18.68 -2.51 17.39
N LEU A 187 18.19 -3.73 17.54
CA LEU A 187 18.96 -4.94 17.46
C LEU A 187 18.65 -5.70 16.17
N ILE A 188 19.65 -6.41 15.67
CA ILE A 188 19.56 -7.18 14.42
C ILE A 188 20.16 -8.57 14.64
N ARG A 189 19.47 -9.58 14.13
CA ARG A 189 19.92 -10.97 14.03
C ARG A 189 19.84 -11.45 12.59
N GLU A 190 20.64 -12.44 12.23
CA GLU A 190 20.51 -13.11 10.93
C GLU A 190 19.21 -13.91 10.88
N LEU A 191 18.63 -14.00 9.69
CA LEU A 191 17.44 -14.79 9.38
C LEU A 191 17.81 -15.81 8.32
N LYS A 192 17.49 -17.10 8.56
CA LYS A 192 17.83 -18.22 7.70
C LYS A 192 16.78 -19.32 7.79
N THR A 193 16.96 -20.42 7.07
CA THR A 193 16.19 -21.63 7.29
C THR A 193 17.04 -22.70 7.94
N GLU A 194 16.49 -23.39 8.96
CA GLU A 194 17.12 -24.52 9.65
C GLU A 194 16.09 -25.62 9.87
N GLU A 195 16.55 -26.84 10.20
CA GLU A 195 15.64 -27.91 10.60
C GLU A 195 14.69 -27.44 11.72
N CYS A 196 13.41 -27.75 11.57
CA CYS A 196 12.41 -27.47 12.58
C CYS A 196 12.68 -28.34 13.82
N GLN A 197 12.95 -27.73 14.95
CA GLN A 197 13.28 -28.45 16.19
C GLN A 197 12.57 -27.80 17.38
N GLU A 198 12.02 -28.63 18.29
CA GLU A 198 11.38 -28.15 19.51
C GLU A 198 12.38 -27.39 20.41
N SER A 199 13.63 -27.80 20.41
CA SER A 199 14.72 -27.13 21.14
C SER A 199 15.04 -25.72 20.59
N LEU A 200 14.64 -25.41 19.38
CA LEU A 200 14.80 -24.12 18.72
C LEU A 200 13.50 -23.30 18.70
N SER A 201 12.44 -23.72 19.40
CA SER A 201 11.14 -23.07 19.33
C SER A 201 11.18 -21.57 19.59
N ILE A 202 12.01 -21.08 20.51
CA ILE A 202 12.16 -19.65 20.81
C ILE A 202 12.75 -18.85 19.64
N TYR A 203 13.44 -19.50 18.68
CA TYR A 203 14.03 -18.90 17.47
C TYR A 203 13.21 -19.18 16.22
N GLN A 204 12.18 -20.06 16.28
CA GLN A 204 11.43 -20.58 15.15
C GLN A 204 9.92 -20.31 15.23
N SER A 205 9.41 -19.78 16.35
CA SER A 205 7.98 -19.55 16.52
C SER A 205 7.63 -18.08 16.31
N TRP A 206 6.80 -17.86 15.29
CA TRP A 206 6.40 -16.55 14.82
C TRP A 206 4.93 -16.25 15.13
N GLY A 207 4.61 -15.00 15.26
CA GLY A 207 3.26 -14.46 15.34
C GLY A 207 2.99 -13.45 14.25
N ILE A 208 1.72 -13.18 13.99
CA ILE A 208 1.28 -12.13 13.09
C ILE A 208 0.61 -11.05 13.91
N ARG A 209 1.02 -9.80 13.69
CA ARG A 209 0.43 -8.63 14.35
C ARG A 209 0.02 -7.61 13.30
N SER A 210 -1.20 -7.06 13.44
CA SER A 210 -1.65 -5.90 12.66
C SER A 210 -1.70 -4.69 13.55
N THR A 211 -1.12 -3.58 13.13
CA THR A 211 -1.43 -2.27 13.69
C THR A 211 -2.39 -1.57 12.75
N LYS A 212 -3.39 -0.91 13.29
CA LYS A 212 -4.24 -0.03 12.49
C LYS A 212 -3.39 1.19 12.12
N THR A 213 -2.88 1.22 10.90
CA THR A 213 -2.35 2.46 10.32
C THR A 213 -3.51 3.28 9.80
N ASN A 214 -3.46 4.61 9.94
CA ASN A 214 -4.43 5.51 9.30
C ASN A 214 -4.38 5.43 7.77
N THR A 215 -3.33 4.84 7.21
CA THR A 215 -3.06 4.73 5.77
C THR A 215 -3.59 3.44 5.13
N ASN A 216 -3.91 2.40 5.91
CA ASN A 216 -4.53 1.17 5.39
C ASN A 216 -5.57 0.61 6.37
N PRO A 217 -6.82 1.01 6.24
CA PRO A 217 -7.90 0.57 7.12
C PRO A 217 -8.30 -0.90 6.92
N GLY A 218 -7.74 -1.60 5.91
CA GLY A 218 -8.15 -2.95 5.52
C GLY A 218 -9.57 -2.99 4.93
N GLY A 219 -10.10 -4.18 4.70
CA GLY A 219 -11.45 -4.40 4.18
C GLY A 219 -11.61 -4.11 2.70
N ASP A 220 -12.86 -4.13 2.21
CA ASP A 220 -13.15 -3.93 0.79
C ASP A 220 -12.87 -2.49 0.34
N TYR A 221 -12.56 -2.32 -0.94
CA TYR A 221 -12.56 -1.02 -1.58
C TYR A 221 -13.99 -0.50 -1.65
N THR A 222 -14.30 0.54 -0.88
CA THR A 222 -15.66 1.08 -0.73
C THR A 222 -15.84 2.45 -1.38
N GLY A 223 -14.75 3.05 -1.84
CA GLY A 223 -14.70 4.41 -2.36
C GLY A 223 -14.60 5.49 -1.27
N LEU A 224 -14.42 5.08 -0.02
CA LEU A 224 -14.29 6.01 1.11
C LEU A 224 -12.91 6.68 1.17
N TYR A 225 -11.89 6.01 0.68
CA TYR A 225 -10.50 6.45 0.69
C TYR A 225 -10.03 6.75 -0.72
N GLU A 226 -9.08 7.68 -0.86
CA GLU A 226 -8.47 8.04 -2.14
C GLU A 226 -7.82 6.83 -2.80
N GLU A 227 -7.11 6.02 -2.02
CA GLU A 227 -6.43 4.80 -2.46
C GLU A 227 -7.39 3.70 -2.98
N ASP A 228 -8.69 3.85 -2.77
CA ASP A 228 -9.69 2.94 -3.32
C ASP A 228 -9.90 3.13 -4.82
N TRP A 229 -9.44 4.23 -5.36
CA TRP A 229 -9.66 4.63 -6.74
C TRP A 229 -8.39 4.46 -7.57
N GLU A 230 -8.56 4.09 -8.83
CA GLU A 230 -7.47 4.00 -9.79
C GLU A 230 -7.83 4.78 -11.05
N TRP A 231 -6.84 5.46 -11.62
CA TRP A 231 -6.96 6.13 -12.90
C TRP A 231 -7.01 5.09 -14.03
N THR A 232 -8.08 5.07 -14.80
CA THR A 232 -8.28 4.09 -15.90
C THR A 232 -8.56 4.74 -17.23
N ASP A 233 -8.62 6.07 -17.28
CA ASP A 233 -8.95 6.84 -18.48
C ASP A 233 -10.26 6.37 -19.17
N SER A 234 -11.23 5.96 -18.34
CA SER A 234 -12.50 5.38 -18.81
C SER A 234 -13.65 6.38 -18.88
N GLY A 235 -13.42 7.64 -18.49
CA GLY A 235 -14.40 8.72 -18.45
C GLY A 235 -14.21 9.78 -19.52
N ASP A 236 -14.77 10.95 -19.27
CA ASP A 236 -14.63 12.13 -20.12
C ASP A 236 -13.45 13.01 -19.71
N LEU A 237 -13.08 12.92 -18.42
CA LEU A 237 -12.19 13.85 -17.75
C LEU A 237 -10.80 13.24 -17.58
N ASP A 238 -9.77 14.06 -17.57
CA ASP A 238 -8.39 13.66 -17.32
C ASP A 238 -8.12 13.35 -15.82
N GLU A 239 -6.89 12.99 -15.51
CA GLU A 239 -6.46 12.65 -14.15
C GLU A 239 -6.65 13.77 -13.12
N CYS A 240 -6.73 15.02 -13.54
CA CYS A 240 -7.01 16.17 -12.69
C CYS A 240 -8.52 16.48 -12.57
N ASN A 241 -9.39 15.66 -13.16
CA ASN A 241 -10.83 15.84 -13.26
C ASN A 241 -11.23 17.06 -14.11
N GLY A 242 -10.47 17.30 -15.18
CA GLY A 242 -10.73 18.34 -16.16
C GLY A 242 -10.75 17.82 -17.57
N MET A 243 -11.14 18.68 -18.51
CA MET A 243 -11.02 18.43 -19.94
C MET A 243 -10.86 19.72 -20.71
N ASP A 244 -10.30 19.60 -21.91
CA ASP A 244 -10.35 20.67 -22.90
C ASP A 244 -11.66 20.57 -23.69
N TYR A 245 -12.45 21.62 -23.63
CA TYR A 245 -13.68 21.71 -24.37
C TYR A 245 -13.66 22.97 -25.26
N LYS A 246 -13.67 22.78 -26.56
CA LYS A 246 -13.59 23.87 -27.57
C LYS A 246 -12.35 24.78 -27.43
N GLY A 247 -11.23 24.23 -26.96
CA GLY A 247 -9.98 24.95 -26.81
C GLY A 247 -9.84 25.70 -25.47
N GLU A 248 -10.77 25.49 -24.53
CA GLU A 248 -10.71 26.02 -23.19
C GLU A 248 -10.69 24.85 -22.17
N TYR A 249 -9.65 24.80 -21.35
CA TYR A 249 -9.56 23.80 -20.29
C TYR A 249 -10.34 24.24 -19.05
N GLY A 250 -10.98 23.27 -18.39
CA GLY A 250 -11.65 23.50 -17.11
C GLY A 250 -11.88 22.21 -16.35
N TYR A 251 -12.06 22.33 -15.05
CA TYR A 251 -12.40 21.24 -14.15
C TYR A 251 -13.91 21.07 -14.05
N TYR A 252 -14.34 19.84 -13.79
CA TYR A 252 -15.77 19.52 -13.69
C TYR A 252 -16.09 18.82 -12.37
N ILE A 253 -17.27 19.08 -11.83
CA ILE A 253 -17.79 18.31 -10.70
C ILE A 253 -18.33 16.98 -11.20
N THR A 254 -18.01 15.91 -10.45
CA THR A 254 -18.45 14.54 -10.76
C THR A 254 -19.19 13.91 -9.57
N ASP A 255 -20.02 12.91 -9.85
CA ASP A 255 -20.71 12.13 -8.82
C ASP A 255 -19.81 11.06 -8.17
N SER A 256 -18.62 10.81 -8.74
CA SER A 256 -17.61 9.89 -8.24
C SER A 256 -16.29 10.61 -7.98
N TYR A 257 -15.35 9.94 -7.30
CA TYR A 257 -14.00 10.46 -7.06
C TYR A 257 -13.37 11.01 -8.37
N PRO A 258 -12.69 12.14 -8.31
CA PRO A 258 -12.31 12.95 -7.16
C PRO A 258 -13.35 14.01 -6.75
N TYR A 259 -14.52 13.97 -7.28
CA TYR A 259 -15.67 14.86 -7.01
C TYR A 259 -15.50 16.30 -7.50
N ILE A 260 -14.32 16.91 -7.41
CA ILE A 260 -14.03 18.25 -7.90
C ILE A 260 -12.69 18.27 -8.65
N ILE A 261 -11.60 18.47 -7.96
CA ILE A 261 -10.24 18.57 -8.52
C ILE A 261 -9.34 17.57 -7.80
N ASN A 262 -8.57 16.80 -8.56
CA ASN A 262 -7.56 15.89 -8.02
C ASN A 262 -6.16 16.50 -8.05
N CYS A 263 -5.83 17.24 -9.10
CA CYS A 263 -4.58 17.95 -9.27
C CYS A 263 -4.78 19.24 -10.05
N LEU A 264 -3.78 20.10 -10.09
CA LEU A 264 -3.80 21.31 -10.92
C LEU A 264 -3.12 21.02 -12.26
N LYS A 265 -3.74 21.45 -13.34
CA LYS A 265 -3.20 21.32 -14.70
C LYS A 265 -2.14 22.36 -15.00
N GLY A 266 -2.34 23.57 -14.44
CA GLY A 266 -1.44 24.72 -14.58
C GLY A 266 -0.65 24.98 -13.30
N GLU A 267 0.20 26.00 -13.35
CA GLU A 267 0.94 26.45 -12.18
C GLU A 267 0.03 27.26 -11.26
N PRO A 268 -0.03 26.95 -9.96
CA PRO A 268 -0.84 27.71 -9.02
C PRO A 268 -0.33 29.16 -8.89
N ASP A 269 -1.25 30.11 -8.76
CA ASP A 269 -0.90 31.50 -8.49
C ASP A 269 -0.09 31.63 -7.20
N ALA A 270 0.94 32.48 -7.22
CA ALA A 270 1.88 32.64 -6.12
C ALA A 270 1.21 33.06 -4.79
N SER A 271 0.01 33.62 -4.83
CA SER A 271 -0.78 33.98 -3.63
C SER A 271 -1.22 32.76 -2.83
N PHE A 272 -1.25 31.57 -3.42
CA PHE A 272 -1.56 30.30 -2.75
C PHE A 272 -0.35 29.61 -2.11
N ASN A 273 0.87 30.07 -2.42
CA ASN A 273 2.10 29.59 -1.78
C ASN A 273 2.23 30.20 -0.38
N LYS A 274 1.94 29.42 0.66
CA LYS A 274 2.15 29.82 2.08
C LYS A 274 3.37 29.17 2.67
#